data_346c146745579d49d06c37e501d54776
#
_entry.id   346c146745579d49d06c37e501d54776
#
_cell.length_a   1.000
_cell.length_b   1.000
_cell.length_c   1.000
_cell.angle_alpha   90.00
_cell.angle_beta   90.00
_cell.angle_gamma   90.00
#
_symmetry.space_group_name_H-M   'P 1'
#
loop_
_entity.id
_entity.type
_entity.pdbx_description
1 polymer ?
#
loop_
_entity_poly.entity_id
_entity_poly.type
_entity_poly.pdbx_seq_one_letter_code
_entity_poly.pdbx_strand_id
1 'polypeptide(L)'
;MDRRHSGFGGGPVASESSNLPRPEPSVGRHRPGEELLIKLYFAYTSPFTYLAMNPAYELEDSYCVKLRFIPYGVNIRQVYGGEVEARDERNRRKLHYLYLDARRLAAERGLIIRPPKKIFSARFAFYGGMCAEDQGLFRPYSDRVFERFWKRELEVEDPAALAAILSETGADPSKFLRYIADEAAEAKPRLKACFAEAERDQVFGVPTFVIDGERFWGYDRIDWIKRKLDAMGLRRSP
;
A
#
# COMPACT_ATOMS: atom_id res chain seq x y z
N MET A 1 35.70 -14.89 -53.55
CA MET A 1 36.90 -15.14 -52.74
C MET A 1 36.94 -13.98 -51.74
N ASP A 2 36.74 -14.05 -50.56
CA ASP A 2 36.79 -14.93 -49.43
C ASP A 2 35.87 -14.33 -48.33
N ARG A 3 34.89 -15.09 -47.86
CA ARG A 3 33.98 -14.69 -46.78
C ARG A 3 34.60 -15.13 -45.47
N ARG A 4 34.95 -14.20 -44.57
CA ARG A 4 35.31 -14.57 -43.20
C ARG A 4 34.13 -14.31 -42.28
N HIS A 5 33.53 -15.37 -41.81
CA HIS A 5 32.62 -15.41 -40.68
C HIS A 5 33.41 -15.11 -39.40
N SER A 6 33.05 -14.06 -38.68
CA SER A 6 33.47 -13.85 -37.29
C SER A 6 32.41 -14.46 -36.35
N GLY A 7 32.78 -15.56 -35.71
CA GLY A 7 31.96 -16.26 -34.74
C GLY A 7 31.80 -15.44 -33.45
N PHE A 8 30.57 -15.33 -32.99
CA PHE A 8 30.26 -14.88 -31.63
C PHE A 8 30.60 -16.03 -30.67
N GLY A 9 31.69 -15.88 -29.92
CA GLY A 9 32.04 -16.75 -28.82
C GLY A 9 31.12 -16.47 -27.63
N GLY A 10 30.11 -17.30 -27.45
CA GLY A 10 29.36 -17.35 -26.20
C GLY A 10 30.18 -18.07 -25.14
N GLY A 11 30.79 -17.32 -24.20
CA GLY A 11 31.35 -17.88 -22.98
C GLY A 11 30.23 -18.42 -22.09
N PRO A 12 30.46 -19.46 -21.27
CA PRO A 12 29.45 -19.99 -20.37
C PRO A 12 29.11 -18.95 -19.30
N VAL A 13 27.84 -18.55 -19.29
CA VAL A 13 27.27 -17.78 -18.16
C VAL A 13 27.29 -18.73 -16.98
N ALA A 14 28.20 -18.48 -16.03
CA ALA A 14 28.20 -19.18 -14.75
C ALA A 14 26.81 -18.94 -14.10
N SER A 15 26.05 -20.03 -13.94
CA SER A 15 24.84 -20.05 -13.15
C SER A 15 25.24 -19.94 -11.66
N GLU A 16 25.39 -18.72 -11.16
CA GLU A 16 25.27 -18.49 -9.73
C GLU A 16 23.81 -18.78 -9.38
N SER A 17 23.56 -20.03 -8.99
CA SER A 17 22.34 -20.40 -8.27
C SER A 17 22.32 -19.57 -7.00
N SER A 18 21.56 -18.46 -7.04
CA SER A 18 21.28 -17.63 -5.88
C SER A 18 20.60 -18.53 -4.84
N ASN A 19 21.38 -18.98 -3.88
CA ASN A 19 20.91 -19.66 -2.69
C ASN A 19 20.21 -18.58 -1.81
N LEU A 20 19.04 -18.10 -2.27
CA LEU A 20 18.18 -17.30 -1.44
C LEU A 20 17.73 -18.20 -0.30
N PRO A 21 18.06 -17.88 0.95
CA PRO A 21 17.58 -18.66 2.08
C PRO A 21 16.06 -18.72 2.00
N ARG A 22 15.51 -19.92 1.99
CA ARG A 22 14.07 -20.09 2.21
C ARG A 22 13.76 -19.43 3.54
N PRO A 23 12.78 -18.49 3.61
CA PRO A 23 12.37 -17.97 4.89
C PRO A 23 11.94 -19.18 5.75
N GLU A 24 12.68 -19.45 6.79
CA GLU A 24 12.24 -20.40 7.80
C GLU A 24 10.93 -19.87 8.38
N PRO A 25 9.85 -20.65 8.47
CA PRO A 25 8.65 -20.21 9.13
C PRO A 25 9.03 -19.89 10.57
N SER A 26 9.09 -18.61 10.92
CA SER A 26 9.16 -18.19 12.31
C SER A 26 7.82 -18.56 12.94
N VAL A 27 7.75 -19.78 13.48
CA VAL A 27 6.62 -20.21 14.30
C VAL A 27 6.80 -19.57 15.67
N GLY A 28 6.59 -18.26 15.72
CA GLY A 28 6.36 -17.56 16.97
C GLY A 28 5.11 -18.17 17.59
N ARG A 29 5.26 -18.82 18.76
CA ARG A 29 4.11 -19.35 19.50
C ARG A 29 3.35 -18.15 20.03
N HIS A 30 2.32 -17.71 19.30
CA HIS A 30 1.34 -16.77 19.83
C HIS A 30 0.67 -17.39 21.07
N ARG A 31 0.56 -16.59 22.13
CA ARG A 31 -0.17 -17.03 23.32
C ARG A 31 -1.67 -17.04 23.01
N PRO A 32 -2.42 -18.05 23.46
CA PRO A 32 -3.88 -18.06 23.30
C PRO A 32 -4.48 -16.77 23.86
N GLY A 33 -5.22 -16.01 23.01
CA GLY A 33 -5.85 -14.76 23.37
C GLY A 33 -5.06 -13.47 23.06
N GLU A 34 -3.83 -13.55 22.55
CA GLU A 34 -3.06 -12.40 22.07
C GLU A 34 -3.35 -12.14 20.60
N GLU A 35 -3.75 -10.91 20.23
CA GLU A 35 -3.95 -10.52 18.83
C GLU A 35 -2.60 -10.31 18.15
N LEU A 36 -2.40 -10.97 17.00
CA LEU A 36 -1.21 -10.76 16.17
C LEU A 36 -1.31 -9.41 15.45
N LEU A 37 -0.28 -8.58 15.58
CA LEU A 37 -0.20 -7.33 14.83
C LEU A 37 0.26 -7.57 13.39
N ILE A 38 -0.58 -7.20 12.43
CA ILE A 38 -0.26 -7.17 11.01
C ILE A 38 -0.04 -5.72 10.60
N LYS A 39 1.15 -5.40 10.10
CA LYS A 39 1.41 -4.08 9.52
C LYS A 39 0.91 -4.07 8.08
N LEU A 40 0.12 -3.07 7.71
CA LEU A 40 -0.28 -2.81 6.32
C LEU A 40 0.26 -1.47 5.86
N TYR A 41 1.29 -1.53 5.02
CA TYR A 41 1.82 -0.36 4.33
C TYR A 41 0.92 -0.01 3.15
N PHE A 42 0.47 1.24 3.10
CA PHE A 42 -0.56 1.67 2.16
C PHE A 42 -0.33 3.06 1.58
N ALA A 43 -0.96 3.34 0.43
CA ALA A 43 -1.06 4.69 -0.12
C ALA A 43 -2.44 4.93 -0.72
N TYR A 44 -3.04 6.10 -0.44
CA TYR A 44 -4.35 6.48 -1.01
C TYR A 44 -4.33 6.56 -2.54
N THR A 45 -3.16 6.85 -3.12
CA THR A 45 -2.96 6.94 -4.58
C THR A 45 -2.63 5.60 -5.25
N SER A 46 -2.67 4.48 -4.51
CA SER A 46 -2.49 3.13 -5.07
C SER A 46 -3.84 2.45 -5.31
N PRO A 47 -4.17 2.10 -6.57
CA PRO A 47 -5.42 1.39 -6.87
C PRO A 47 -5.46 0.00 -6.23
N PHE A 48 -4.31 -0.67 -6.14
CA PHE A 48 -4.21 -1.98 -5.51
C PHE A 48 -4.31 -1.92 -3.99
N THR A 49 -3.90 -0.80 -3.35
CA THR A 49 -4.22 -0.57 -1.95
C THR A 49 -5.72 -0.44 -1.76
N TYR A 50 -6.41 0.35 -2.57
CA TYR A 50 -7.87 0.49 -2.49
C TYR A 50 -8.58 -0.87 -2.61
N LEU A 51 -8.14 -1.71 -3.55
CA LEU A 51 -8.65 -3.07 -3.71
C LEU A 51 -8.37 -3.99 -2.51
N ALA A 52 -7.30 -3.74 -1.76
CA ALA A 52 -6.91 -4.55 -0.62
C ALA A 52 -7.61 -4.17 0.68
N MET A 53 -8.20 -2.97 0.79
CA MET A 53 -8.71 -2.45 2.08
C MET A 53 -9.81 -3.33 2.67
N ASN A 54 -10.89 -3.59 1.94
CA ASN A 54 -11.98 -4.43 2.46
C ASN A 54 -11.52 -5.86 2.81
N PRO A 55 -10.80 -6.59 1.91
CA PRO A 55 -10.24 -7.89 2.29
C PRO A 55 -9.28 -7.84 3.49
N ALA A 56 -8.57 -6.74 3.70
CA ALA A 56 -7.72 -6.57 4.89
C ALA A 56 -8.58 -6.43 6.16
N TYR A 57 -9.63 -5.62 6.14
CA TYR A 57 -10.55 -5.49 7.28
C TYR A 57 -11.18 -6.84 7.66
N GLU A 58 -11.56 -7.65 6.67
CA GLU A 58 -12.12 -8.99 6.89
C GLU A 58 -11.14 -9.95 7.61
N LEU A 59 -9.83 -9.67 7.60
CA LEU A 59 -8.88 -10.45 8.39
C LEU A 59 -9.09 -10.23 9.89
N GLU A 60 -9.41 -9.02 10.35
CA GLU A 60 -9.72 -8.75 11.76
C GLU A 60 -11.01 -9.43 12.20
N ASP A 61 -11.98 -9.58 11.29
CA ASP A 61 -13.24 -10.26 11.57
C ASP A 61 -13.04 -11.78 11.70
N SER A 62 -12.15 -12.34 10.87
CA SER A 62 -11.98 -13.79 10.71
C SER A 62 -10.87 -14.39 11.57
N TYR A 63 -9.92 -13.58 12.02
CA TYR A 63 -8.72 -14.02 12.72
C TYR A 63 -8.45 -13.19 13.99
N CYS A 64 -7.70 -13.76 14.93
CA CYS A 64 -7.20 -13.06 16.11
C CYS A 64 -6.01 -12.16 15.73
N VAL A 65 -6.28 -11.15 14.94
CA VAL A 65 -5.28 -10.21 14.43
C VAL A 65 -5.75 -8.77 14.59
N LYS A 66 -4.79 -7.85 14.61
CA LYS A 66 -5.00 -6.41 14.58
C LYS A 66 -4.22 -5.80 13.43
N LEU A 67 -4.87 -4.99 12.59
CA LEU A 67 -4.21 -4.24 11.53
C LEU A 67 -3.65 -2.92 12.06
N ARG A 68 -2.43 -2.62 11.66
CA ARG A 68 -1.83 -1.30 11.83
C ARG A 68 -1.53 -0.73 10.45
N PHE A 69 -2.20 0.36 10.14
CA PHE A 69 -2.09 1.04 8.85
C PHE A 69 -0.92 2.03 8.88
N ILE A 70 0.06 1.82 7.98
CA ILE A 70 1.27 2.63 7.95
C ILE A 70 1.37 3.35 6.60
N PRO A 71 1.28 4.68 6.56
CA PRO A 71 1.48 5.45 5.35
C PRO A 71 2.82 5.15 4.68
N TYR A 72 2.80 4.91 3.37
CA TYR A 72 4.00 4.72 2.56
C TYR A 72 3.90 5.45 1.23
N GLY A 73 4.81 6.38 1.00
CA GLY A 73 4.88 7.15 -0.24
C GLY A 73 5.75 6.45 -1.28
N VAL A 74 5.14 5.89 -2.31
CA VAL A 74 5.87 5.37 -3.46
C VAL A 74 6.36 6.54 -4.33
N ASN A 75 7.64 6.55 -4.69
CA ASN A 75 8.15 7.51 -5.66
C ASN A 75 7.71 7.12 -7.08
N ILE A 76 6.52 7.56 -7.44
CA ILE A 76 5.89 7.24 -8.73
C ILE A 76 6.76 7.65 -9.91
N ARG A 77 7.46 8.80 -9.82
CA ARG A 77 8.37 9.26 -10.87
C ARG A 77 9.52 8.29 -11.10
N GLN A 78 10.11 7.79 -10.03
CA GLN A 78 11.22 6.82 -10.12
C GLN A 78 10.74 5.46 -10.65
N VAL A 79 9.59 4.98 -10.19
CA VAL A 79 9.06 3.65 -10.53
C VAL A 79 8.53 3.58 -11.97
N TYR A 80 7.97 4.69 -12.48
CA TYR A 80 7.29 4.73 -13.79
C TYR A 80 7.90 5.73 -14.78
N GLY A 81 9.17 6.10 -14.60
CA GLY A 81 9.94 6.83 -15.61
C GLY A 81 9.60 8.32 -15.74
N GLY A 82 9.48 9.04 -14.63
CA GLY A 82 9.33 10.51 -14.63
C GLY A 82 7.88 11.01 -14.63
N GLU A 83 7.71 12.25 -15.07
CA GLU A 83 6.39 12.89 -15.22
C GLU A 83 5.55 12.17 -16.29
N VAL A 84 4.22 12.38 -16.27
CA VAL A 84 3.29 11.63 -17.12
C VAL A 84 3.64 11.80 -18.61
N GLU A 85 3.99 13.02 -19.01
CA GLU A 85 4.32 13.39 -20.40
C GLU A 85 5.71 12.85 -20.84
N ALA A 86 6.63 12.73 -19.90
CA ALA A 86 8.02 12.31 -20.16
C ALA A 86 8.21 10.79 -20.17
N ARG A 87 7.16 9.99 -19.90
CA ARG A 87 7.27 8.53 -19.86
C ARG A 87 7.52 7.95 -21.25
N ASP A 88 8.45 6.99 -21.29
CA ASP A 88 8.67 6.19 -22.48
C ASP A 88 7.47 5.27 -22.82
N GLU A 89 7.49 4.71 -24.01
CA GLU A 89 6.44 3.83 -24.53
C GLU A 89 6.22 2.60 -23.62
N ARG A 90 7.30 2.00 -23.09
CA ARG A 90 7.23 0.83 -22.21
C ARG A 90 6.51 1.16 -20.91
N ASN A 91 6.83 2.27 -20.26
CA ASN A 91 6.20 2.70 -19.03
C ASN A 91 4.73 3.12 -19.26
N ARG A 92 4.42 3.72 -20.42
CA ARG A 92 3.02 4.00 -20.79
C ARG A 92 2.20 2.71 -20.95
N ARG A 93 2.71 1.70 -21.62
CA ARG A 93 2.04 0.38 -21.76
C ARG A 93 1.85 -0.30 -20.42
N LYS A 94 2.89 -0.29 -19.56
CA LYS A 94 2.82 -0.85 -18.20
C LYS A 94 1.72 -0.19 -17.36
N LEU A 95 1.66 1.14 -17.37
CA LEU A 95 0.63 1.87 -16.64
C LEU A 95 -0.77 1.67 -17.22
N HIS A 96 -0.90 1.62 -18.55
CA HIS A 96 -2.16 1.33 -19.21
C HIS A 96 -2.71 -0.03 -18.76
N TYR A 97 -1.88 -1.06 -18.77
CA TYR A 97 -2.25 -2.40 -18.32
C TYR A 97 -2.61 -2.40 -16.82
N LEU A 98 -1.81 -1.75 -15.97
CA LEU A 98 -2.05 -1.63 -14.54
C LEU A 98 -3.47 -1.09 -14.24
N TYR A 99 -3.86 0.00 -14.90
CA TYR A 99 -5.19 0.57 -14.69
C TYR A 99 -6.32 -0.20 -15.36
N LEU A 100 -6.04 -0.90 -16.47
CA LEU A 100 -6.99 -1.82 -17.08
C LEU A 100 -7.33 -2.96 -16.12
N ASP A 101 -6.29 -3.55 -15.53
CA ASP A 101 -6.41 -4.65 -14.58
C ASP A 101 -7.09 -4.21 -13.28
N ALA A 102 -6.63 -3.10 -12.70
CA ALA A 102 -7.25 -2.53 -11.50
C ALA A 102 -8.76 -2.26 -11.67
N ARG A 103 -9.19 -1.80 -12.87
CA ARG A 103 -10.62 -1.57 -13.16
C ARG A 103 -11.42 -2.87 -13.28
N ARG A 104 -10.84 -3.93 -13.85
CA ARG A 104 -11.49 -5.24 -13.90
C ARG A 104 -11.78 -5.76 -12.50
N LEU A 105 -10.76 -5.74 -11.64
CA LEU A 105 -10.85 -6.19 -10.26
C LEU A 105 -11.78 -5.32 -9.40
N ALA A 106 -11.80 -4.01 -9.67
CA ALA A 106 -12.72 -3.09 -9.01
C ALA A 106 -14.18 -3.38 -9.39
N ALA A 107 -14.44 -3.65 -10.69
CA ALA A 107 -15.78 -3.94 -11.17
C ALA A 107 -16.39 -5.19 -10.52
N GLU A 108 -15.59 -6.25 -10.30
CA GLU A 108 -16.00 -7.46 -9.59
C GLU A 108 -16.45 -7.20 -8.15
N ARG A 109 -16.00 -6.09 -7.56
CA ARG A 109 -16.27 -5.69 -6.16
C ARG A 109 -17.22 -4.49 -6.06
N GLY A 110 -17.80 -4.05 -7.17
CA GLY A 110 -18.66 -2.86 -7.21
C GLY A 110 -17.93 -1.54 -6.96
N LEU A 111 -16.58 -1.53 -7.06
CA LEU A 111 -15.76 -0.35 -6.87
C LEU A 111 -15.52 0.38 -8.20
N ILE A 112 -15.30 1.69 -8.11
CA ILE A 112 -14.98 2.53 -9.27
C ILE A 112 -13.52 2.99 -9.17
N ILE A 113 -12.72 2.69 -10.20
CA ILE A 113 -11.36 3.20 -10.34
C ILE A 113 -11.25 3.98 -11.66
N ARG A 114 -11.07 5.28 -11.55
CA ARG A 114 -10.77 6.21 -12.65
C ARG A 114 -9.30 6.62 -12.53
N PRO A 115 -8.43 6.33 -13.52
CA PRO A 115 -7.02 6.69 -13.46
C PRO A 115 -6.83 8.18 -13.16
N PRO A 116 -5.90 8.57 -12.27
CA PRO A 116 -5.69 9.97 -11.94
C PRO A 116 -5.14 10.76 -13.16
N LYS A 117 -5.48 12.06 -13.25
CA LYS A 117 -5.06 12.92 -14.37
C LYS A 117 -3.61 13.41 -14.24
N LYS A 118 -3.06 13.43 -13.03
CA LYS A 118 -1.69 13.84 -12.68
C LYS A 118 -1.11 12.92 -11.61
N ILE A 119 0.16 13.08 -11.28
CA ILE A 119 0.77 12.47 -10.11
C ILE A 119 0.37 13.32 -8.89
N PHE A 120 -0.38 12.72 -7.98
CA PHE A 120 -0.83 13.36 -6.75
C PHE A 120 0.11 13.08 -5.58
N SER A 121 0.26 14.05 -4.68
CA SER A 121 0.83 13.84 -3.35
C SER A 121 -0.28 13.45 -2.38
N ALA A 122 -0.18 12.27 -1.76
CA ALA A 122 -1.11 11.85 -0.72
C ALA A 122 -0.78 12.37 0.67
N ARG A 123 0.19 13.31 0.80
CA ARG A 123 0.71 13.77 2.10
C ARG A 123 -0.38 14.24 3.05
N PHE A 124 -1.26 15.11 2.59
CA PHE A 124 -2.34 15.64 3.42
C PHE A 124 -3.39 14.57 3.76
N ALA A 125 -3.68 13.66 2.84
CA ALA A 125 -4.54 12.52 3.14
C ALA A 125 -3.93 11.60 4.21
N PHE A 126 -2.61 11.39 4.20
CA PHE A 126 -1.93 10.67 5.29
C PHE A 126 -2.04 11.39 6.62
N TYR A 127 -1.89 12.71 6.66
CA TYR A 127 -2.09 13.49 7.89
C TYR A 127 -3.52 13.35 8.43
N GLY A 128 -4.52 13.43 7.55
CA GLY A 128 -5.91 13.19 7.92
C GLY A 128 -6.13 11.77 8.45
N GLY A 129 -5.54 10.76 7.79
CA GLY A 129 -5.59 9.37 8.23
C GLY A 129 -5.00 9.15 9.62
N MET A 130 -3.83 9.77 9.91
CA MET A 130 -3.23 9.73 11.24
C MET A 130 -4.10 10.42 12.31
N CYS A 131 -4.75 11.52 11.97
CA CYS A 131 -5.68 12.20 12.90
C CYS A 131 -6.95 11.40 13.13
N ALA A 132 -7.47 10.72 12.12
CA ALA A 132 -8.61 9.83 12.24
C ALA A 132 -8.26 8.57 13.06
N GLU A 133 -7.05 8.02 12.87
CA GLU A 133 -6.55 6.88 13.65
C GLU A 133 -6.48 7.21 15.14
N ASP A 134 -5.95 8.39 15.50
CA ASP A 134 -5.88 8.86 16.90
C ASP A 134 -7.27 8.95 17.55
N GLN A 135 -8.34 9.05 16.77
CA GLN A 135 -9.74 9.12 17.21
C GLN A 135 -10.50 7.80 17.02
N GLY A 136 -9.84 6.71 16.59
CA GLY A 136 -10.46 5.43 16.29
C GLY A 136 -11.33 5.41 15.03
N LEU A 137 -11.16 6.40 14.14
CA LEU A 137 -11.98 6.62 12.94
C LEU A 137 -11.18 6.44 11.63
N PHE A 138 -10.05 5.72 11.69
CA PHE A 138 -9.21 5.48 10.51
C PHE A 138 -10.00 4.86 9.35
N ARG A 139 -10.78 3.79 9.62
CA ARG A 139 -11.52 3.07 8.59
C ARG A 139 -12.55 3.96 7.90
N PRO A 140 -13.52 4.60 8.57
CA PRO A 140 -14.50 5.45 7.89
C PRO A 140 -13.86 6.60 7.11
N TYR A 141 -12.81 7.24 7.64
CA TYR A 141 -12.07 8.28 6.92
C TYR A 141 -11.40 7.72 5.67
N SER A 142 -10.64 6.65 5.82
CA SER A 142 -9.87 6.07 4.71
C SER A 142 -10.75 5.53 3.60
N ASP A 143 -11.85 4.87 3.92
CA ASP A 143 -12.82 4.38 2.95
C ASP A 143 -13.41 5.53 2.13
N ARG A 144 -13.74 6.66 2.79
CA ARG A 144 -14.27 7.85 2.09
C ARG A 144 -13.22 8.52 1.21
N VAL A 145 -11.96 8.63 1.68
CA VAL A 145 -10.85 9.18 0.87
C VAL A 145 -10.60 8.31 -0.36
N PHE A 146 -10.47 6.99 -0.19
CA PHE A 146 -10.27 6.08 -1.32
C PHE A 146 -11.42 6.18 -2.33
N GLU A 147 -12.66 6.07 -1.87
CA GLU A 147 -13.84 6.12 -2.72
C GLU A 147 -13.86 7.39 -3.59
N ARG A 148 -13.78 8.56 -2.96
CA ARG A 148 -13.87 9.85 -3.65
C ARG A 148 -12.66 10.12 -4.54
N PHE A 149 -11.46 9.77 -4.09
CA PHE A 149 -10.25 9.93 -4.90
C PHE A 149 -10.34 9.10 -6.19
N TRP A 150 -10.69 7.84 -6.08
CA TRP A 150 -10.77 6.94 -7.24
C TRP A 150 -11.99 7.19 -8.12
N LYS A 151 -13.01 7.85 -7.62
CA LYS A 151 -14.12 8.41 -8.43
C LYS A 151 -13.76 9.74 -9.07
N ARG A 152 -12.61 10.34 -8.78
CA ARG A 152 -12.20 11.70 -9.14
C ARG A 152 -13.14 12.79 -8.60
N GLU A 153 -13.63 12.61 -7.41
CA GLU A 153 -14.53 13.50 -6.66
C GLU A 153 -13.81 14.21 -5.51
N LEU A 154 -12.52 13.88 -5.28
CA LEU A 154 -11.69 14.46 -4.24
C LEU A 154 -10.38 14.97 -4.83
N GLU A 155 -10.06 16.24 -4.58
CA GLU A 155 -8.72 16.78 -4.71
C GLU A 155 -7.94 16.45 -3.42
N VAL A 156 -7.14 15.40 -3.47
CA VAL A 156 -6.43 14.84 -2.31
C VAL A 156 -5.30 15.77 -1.80
N GLU A 157 -4.97 16.79 -2.56
CA GLU A 157 -3.99 17.83 -2.21
C GLU A 157 -4.67 19.08 -1.60
N ASP A 158 -6.01 19.10 -1.50
CA ASP A 158 -6.77 20.16 -0.85
C ASP A 158 -7.04 19.83 0.64
N PRO A 159 -6.41 20.56 1.59
CA PRO A 159 -6.64 20.34 3.01
C PRO A 159 -8.09 20.61 3.43
N ALA A 160 -8.79 21.56 2.80
CA ALA A 160 -10.17 21.87 3.16
C ALA A 160 -11.11 20.72 2.82
N ALA A 161 -10.92 20.08 1.65
CA ALA A 161 -11.67 18.89 1.26
C ALA A 161 -11.44 17.72 2.21
N LEU A 162 -10.21 17.51 2.69
CA LEU A 162 -9.87 16.45 3.64
C LEU A 162 -10.39 16.72 5.06
N ALA A 163 -10.38 18.00 5.51
CA ALA A 163 -11.00 18.39 6.77
C ALA A 163 -12.53 18.15 6.75
N ALA A 164 -13.18 18.41 5.62
CA ALA A 164 -14.60 18.13 5.43
C ALA A 164 -14.89 16.60 5.53
N ILE A 165 -14.03 15.74 4.98
CA ILE A 165 -14.15 14.28 5.11
C ILE A 165 -13.97 13.85 6.57
N LEU A 166 -13.01 14.40 7.32
CA LEU A 166 -12.85 14.12 8.74
C LEU A 166 -14.15 14.41 9.49
N SER A 167 -14.71 15.61 9.31
CA SER A 167 -15.98 16.00 9.95
C SER A 167 -17.15 15.12 9.52
N GLU A 168 -17.27 14.78 8.24
CA GLU A 168 -18.32 13.89 7.69
C GLU A 168 -18.27 12.51 8.34
N THR A 169 -17.07 12.01 8.63
CA THR A 169 -16.87 10.69 9.24
C THR A 169 -16.87 10.70 10.77
N GLY A 170 -17.19 11.84 11.37
CA GLY A 170 -17.33 12.02 12.81
C GLY A 170 -16.03 12.37 13.53
N ALA A 171 -14.93 12.58 12.81
CA ALA A 171 -13.66 12.99 13.42
C ALA A 171 -13.58 14.51 13.60
N ASP A 172 -12.98 14.95 14.69
CA ASP A 172 -12.61 16.35 14.88
C ASP A 172 -11.41 16.71 13.99
N PRO A 173 -11.56 17.67 13.06
CA PRO A 173 -10.48 18.06 12.17
C PRO A 173 -9.44 18.98 12.83
N SER A 174 -9.60 19.42 14.05
CA SER A 174 -8.77 20.45 14.71
C SER A 174 -7.28 20.06 14.71
N LYS A 175 -6.95 18.79 15.00
CA LYS A 175 -5.56 18.30 14.98
C LYS A 175 -5.00 18.31 13.56
N PHE A 176 -5.80 17.91 12.58
CA PHE A 176 -5.40 17.95 11.17
C PHE A 176 -5.13 19.38 10.71
N LEU A 177 -5.97 20.35 11.06
CA LEU A 177 -5.75 21.75 10.73
C LEU A 177 -4.48 22.32 11.36
N ARG A 178 -4.13 21.93 12.60
CA ARG A 178 -2.82 22.23 13.19
C ARG A 178 -1.67 21.61 12.41
N TYR A 179 -1.82 20.36 11.93
CA TYR A 179 -0.83 19.72 11.07
C TYR A 179 -0.58 20.47 9.78
N ILE A 180 -1.64 21.05 9.18
CA ILE A 180 -1.51 21.85 7.96
C ILE A 180 -0.87 23.21 8.26
N ALA A 181 -1.18 23.83 9.39
CA ALA A 181 -0.63 25.12 9.80
C ALA A 181 0.88 25.05 10.11
N ASP A 182 1.33 23.97 10.75
CA ASP A 182 2.74 23.72 11.06
C ASP A 182 3.07 22.22 10.91
N GLU A 183 3.37 21.82 9.68
CA GLU A 183 3.73 20.44 9.37
C GLU A 183 5.04 19.99 10.08
N ALA A 184 5.94 20.91 10.37
CA ALA A 184 7.26 20.60 10.94
C ALA A 184 7.17 20.19 12.40
N ALA A 185 6.18 20.70 13.13
CA ALA A 185 6.00 20.42 14.55
C ALA A 185 5.73 18.94 14.86
N GLU A 186 4.77 18.33 14.18
CA GLU A 186 4.34 16.95 14.49
C GLU A 186 4.10 16.08 13.25
N ALA A 187 3.37 16.58 12.25
CA ALA A 187 2.88 15.78 11.13
C ALA A 187 4.00 15.18 10.26
N LYS A 188 4.96 16.01 9.88
CA LYS A 188 6.10 15.60 9.05
C LYS A 188 7.05 14.63 9.78
N PRO A 189 7.44 14.88 11.06
CA PRO A 189 8.17 13.90 11.86
C PRO A 189 7.44 12.54 11.97
N ARG A 190 6.12 12.55 12.24
CA ARG A 190 5.31 11.32 12.33
C ARG A 190 5.30 10.55 11.01
N LEU A 191 5.07 11.23 9.89
CA LEU A 191 5.11 10.60 8.56
C LEU A 191 6.51 10.07 8.23
N LYS A 192 7.57 10.81 8.60
CA LYS A 192 8.97 10.37 8.42
C LYS A 192 9.26 9.09 9.23
N ALA A 193 8.70 8.97 10.42
CA ALA A 193 8.83 7.75 11.23
C ALA A 193 8.18 6.53 10.54
N CYS A 194 7.02 6.71 9.88
CA CYS A 194 6.39 5.65 9.08
C CYS A 194 7.30 5.21 7.92
N PHE A 195 7.94 6.15 7.23
CA PHE A 195 8.85 5.81 6.14
C PHE A 195 10.12 5.10 6.65
N ALA A 196 10.68 5.55 7.78
CA ALA A 196 11.81 4.87 8.39
C ALA A 196 11.46 3.46 8.88
N GLU A 197 10.21 3.22 9.31
CA GLU A 197 9.72 1.87 9.62
C GLU A 197 9.61 1.01 8.37
N ALA A 198 9.10 1.56 7.27
CA ALA A 198 9.01 0.88 5.99
C ALA A 198 10.39 0.44 5.46
N GLU A 199 11.41 1.28 5.62
CA GLU A 199 12.80 0.93 5.27
C GLU A 199 13.33 -0.24 6.12
N ARG A 200 13.08 -0.23 7.43
CA ARG A 200 13.46 -1.36 8.30
C ARG A 200 12.77 -2.65 7.92
N ASP A 201 11.50 -2.57 7.54
CA ASP A 201 10.71 -3.71 7.06
C ASP A 201 10.98 -4.02 5.56
N GLN A 202 11.91 -3.28 4.93
CA GLN A 202 12.32 -3.44 3.52
C GLN A 202 11.13 -3.39 2.54
N VAL A 203 10.19 -2.48 2.77
CA VAL A 203 9.03 -2.26 1.91
C VAL A 203 9.44 -1.47 0.67
N PHE A 204 9.04 -1.93 -0.51
CA PHE A 204 9.36 -1.30 -1.79
C PHE A 204 8.11 -0.92 -2.62
N GLY A 205 6.93 -1.24 -2.13
CA GLY A 205 5.67 -0.97 -2.83
C GLY A 205 4.46 -1.17 -1.93
N VAL A 206 3.27 -0.82 -2.42
CA VAL A 206 2.01 -0.93 -1.68
C VAL A 206 0.89 -1.56 -2.52
N PRO A 207 -0.06 -2.27 -1.89
CA PRO A 207 -0.09 -2.64 -0.47
C PRO A 207 1.00 -3.66 -0.12
N THR A 208 1.58 -3.55 1.07
CA THR A 208 2.46 -4.58 1.63
C THR A 208 2.03 -4.91 3.04
N PHE A 209 1.74 -6.18 3.29
CA PHE A 209 1.48 -6.70 4.63
C PHE A 209 2.77 -7.26 5.21
N VAL A 210 3.02 -7.03 6.50
CA VAL A 210 4.14 -7.62 7.22
C VAL A 210 3.63 -8.38 8.44
N ILE A 211 3.95 -9.66 8.51
CA ILE A 211 3.50 -10.58 9.55
C ILE A 211 4.73 -11.32 10.09
N ASP A 212 5.11 -11.06 11.33
CA ASP A 212 6.32 -11.62 11.95
C ASP A 212 7.58 -11.47 11.07
N GLY A 213 7.75 -10.29 10.47
CA GLY A 213 8.87 -9.98 9.58
C GLY A 213 8.74 -10.51 8.15
N GLU A 214 7.77 -11.37 7.85
CA GLU A 214 7.50 -11.84 6.50
C GLU A 214 6.62 -10.85 5.73
N ARG A 215 7.01 -10.54 4.49
CA ARG A 215 6.33 -9.56 3.62
C ARG A 215 5.43 -10.24 2.60
N PHE A 216 4.23 -9.69 2.43
CA PHE A 216 3.28 -10.06 1.40
C PHE A 216 2.94 -8.82 0.59
N TRP A 217 3.57 -8.66 -0.57
CA TRP A 217 3.35 -7.49 -1.43
C TRP A 217 2.29 -7.77 -2.49
N GLY A 218 1.25 -6.98 -2.47
CA GLY A 218 0.15 -7.00 -3.44
C GLY A 218 -1.20 -7.29 -2.80
N TYR A 219 -2.26 -6.78 -3.42
CA TYR A 219 -3.65 -7.04 -3.01
C TYR A 219 -4.03 -8.52 -3.16
N ASP A 220 -3.38 -9.20 -4.08
CA ASP A 220 -3.58 -10.61 -4.44
C ASP A 220 -2.89 -11.59 -3.47
N ARG A 221 -2.27 -11.09 -2.40
CA ARG A 221 -1.60 -11.90 -1.37
C ARG A 221 -2.52 -12.28 -0.20
N ILE A 222 -3.74 -11.79 -0.15
CA ILE A 222 -4.69 -12.05 0.95
C ILE A 222 -4.88 -13.55 1.20
N ASP A 223 -4.97 -14.38 0.16
CA ASP A 223 -5.12 -15.82 0.35
C ASP A 223 -3.87 -16.49 0.95
N TRP A 224 -2.68 -15.99 0.61
CA TRP A 224 -1.44 -16.43 1.25
C TRP A 224 -1.36 -16.01 2.71
N ILE A 225 -1.84 -14.81 3.03
CA ILE A 225 -1.95 -14.31 4.40
C ILE A 225 -2.92 -15.20 5.19
N LYS A 226 -4.11 -15.50 4.65
CA LYS A 226 -5.08 -16.40 5.29
C LYS A 226 -4.47 -17.78 5.58
N ARG A 227 -3.76 -18.38 4.61
CA ARG A 227 -3.07 -19.67 4.80
C ARG A 227 -2.01 -19.61 5.92
N LYS A 228 -1.24 -18.51 5.99
CA LYS A 228 -0.27 -18.31 7.08
C LYS A 228 -0.97 -18.21 8.42
N LEU A 229 -2.03 -17.42 8.54
CA LEU A 229 -2.79 -17.24 9.77
C LEU A 229 -3.48 -18.55 10.20
N ASP A 230 -3.99 -19.34 9.25
CA ASP A 230 -4.52 -20.69 9.52
C ASP A 230 -3.44 -21.62 10.07
N ALA A 231 -2.24 -21.62 9.48
CA ALA A 231 -1.11 -22.41 9.94
C ALA A 231 -0.62 -21.99 11.35
N MET A 232 -0.83 -20.72 11.72
CA MET A 232 -0.54 -20.19 13.06
C MET A 232 -1.66 -20.47 14.07
N GLY A 233 -2.81 -21.03 13.63
CA GLY A 233 -3.96 -21.32 14.51
C GLY A 233 -4.71 -20.08 14.97
N LEU A 234 -4.65 -18.98 14.20
CA LEU A 234 -5.22 -17.69 14.58
C LEU A 234 -6.67 -17.47 14.10
N ARG A 235 -7.28 -18.46 13.45
CA ARG A 235 -8.68 -18.35 13.01
C ARG A 235 -9.60 -18.20 14.24
N ARG A 236 -10.51 -17.24 14.21
CA ARG A 236 -11.54 -17.10 15.25
C ARG A 236 -12.48 -18.31 15.18
N SER A 237 -12.84 -18.83 16.33
CA SER A 237 -13.95 -19.82 16.40
C SER A 237 -15.26 -19.15 15.97
N PRO A 238 -16.13 -19.86 15.26
CA PRO A 238 -17.44 -19.35 14.83
C PRO A 238 -18.35 -19.01 16.02
#